data_d7493440debf96f0d16be98840043913
#
_entry.id   d7493440debf96f0d16be98840043913
#
_cell.length_a   1.000
_cell.length_b   1.000
_cell.length_c   1.000
_cell.angle_alpha   90.00
_cell.angle_beta   90.00
_cell.angle_gamma   90.00
#
_symmetry.space_group_name_H-M   'P 1'
#
loop_
_entity.id
_entity.type
_entity.pdbx_description
1 polymer ?
#
loop_
_entity_poly.entity_id
_entity_poly.type
_entity_poly.pdbx_seq_one_letter_code
_entity_poly.pdbx_strand_id
1 'polypeptide(L)'
;MLTLENSANSGPRTMTHSGHEFVFCLRGELEYQVERQLYHLEAGDSLLFAAHLKHKWRNPGKTVATAIIIISGFEEGEQLHAMHWKKGE
;
A
#
# COMPACT_ATOMS: atom_id res chain seq x y z
N MET A 1 -5.81 -11.74 1.72
CA MET A 1 -4.66 -11.74 0.81
C MET A 1 -5.12 -11.34 -0.58
N LEU A 2 -4.36 -10.51 -1.26
CA LEU A 2 -4.72 -9.97 -2.56
C LEU A 2 -3.68 -10.37 -3.60
N THR A 3 -4.15 -10.89 -4.73
CA THR A 3 -3.28 -11.23 -5.86
C THR A 3 -3.52 -10.23 -6.98
N LEU A 4 -2.44 -9.62 -7.46
CA LEU A 4 -2.49 -8.56 -8.47
C LEU A 4 -1.75 -8.99 -9.72
N GLU A 5 -2.47 -9.01 -10.83
CA GLU A 5 -1.88 -9.28 -12.13
C GLU A 5 -0.82 -8.23 -12.47
N ASN A 6 0.08 -8.57 -13.39
CA ASN A 6 1.03 -7.57 -13.88
C ASN A 6 0.26 -6.43 -14.56
N SER A 7 0.73 -5.21 -14.38
CA SER A 7 0.07 -4.00 -14.87
C SER A 7 -1.28 -3.68 -14.22
N ALA A 8 -1.74 -4.47 -13.25
CA ALA A 8 -2.95 -4.14 -12.49
C ALA A 8 -2.75 -2.84 -11.72
N ASN A 9 -3.82 -2.09 -11.55
CA ASN A 9 -3.76 -0.84 -10.79
C ASN A 9 -5.13 -0.49 -10.24
N SER A 10 -5.17 0.45 -9.31
CA SER A 10 -6.41 0.90 -8.69
C SER A 10 -7.15 1.96 -9.50
N GLY A 11 -6.67 2.26 -10.71
CA GLY A 11 -7.25 3.26 -11.58
C GLY A 11 -6.52 4.60 -11.53
N PRO A 12 -6.94 5.55 -12.37
CA PRO A 12 -6.25 6.85 -12.46
C PRO A 12 -6.55 7.78 -11.28
N ARG A 13 -7.61 7.50 -10.53
CA ARG A 13 -8.01 8.35 -9.41
C ARG A 13 -7.46 7.82 -8.11
N THR A 14 -7.09 8.75 -7.22
CA THR A 14 -6.76 8.39 -5.85
C THR A 14 -8.04 8.07 -5.08
N MET A 15 -7.89 7.28 -4.02
CA MET A 15 -8.98 6.93 -3.14
C MET A 15 -8.67 7.38 -1.72
N THR A 16 -9.70 7.52 -0.92
CA THR A 16 -9.58 7.79 0.52
C THR A 16 -10.66 7.00 1.24
N HIS A 17 -10.36 6.58 2.45
CA HIS A 17 -11.34 5.95 3.34
C HIS A 17 -10.90 6.15 4.79
N SER A 18 -11.74 5.78 5.74
CA SER A 18 -11.39 5.90 7.14
C SER A 18 -10.46 4.78 7.57
N GLY A 19 -9.73 5.00 8.67
CA GLY A 19 -8.87 4.00 9.27
C GLY A 19 -7.43 4.06 8.79
N HIS A 20 -6.75 2.97 9.03
CA HIS A 20 -5.37 2.77 8.58
C HIS A 20 -5.33 1.60 7.61
N GLU A 21 -4.43 1.68 6.67
CA GLU A 21 -4.19 0.59 5.73
C GLU A 21 -2.76 0.10 5.91
N PHE A 22 -2.61 -1.19 6.13
CA PHE A 22 -1.31 -1.86 6.21
C PHE A 22 -1.18 -2.78 5.01
N VAL A 23 -0.07 -2.65 4.28
CA VAL A 23 0.23 -3.45 3.09
C VAL A 23 1.53 -4.19 3.32
N PHE A 24 1.52 -5.50 3.14
CA PHE A 24 2.72 -6.33 3.19
C PHE A 24 2.85 -7.05 1.85
N CYS A 25 3.94 -6.77 1.13
CA CYS A 25 4.20 -7.42 -0.15
C CYS A 25 4.82 -8.78 0.09
N LEU A 26 4.10 -9.83 -0.28
CA LEU A 26 4.56 -11.21 -0.13
C LEU A 26 5.40 -11.66 -1.32
N ARG A 27 5.06 -11.17 -2.52
CA ARG A 27 5.62 -11.67 -3.76
C ARG A 27 5.49 -10.61 -4.85
N GLY A 28 6.50 -10.48 -5.69
CA GLY A 28 6.50 -9.53 -6.78
C GLY A 28 6.81 -8.12 -6.33
N GLU A 29 6.26 -7.17 -7.01
CA GLU A 29 6.48 -5.75 -6.75
C GLU A 29 5.16 -5.02 -6.71
N LEU A 30 5.07 -4.02 -5.83
CA LEU A 30 3.90 -3.16 -5.71
C LEU A 30 4.35 -1.73 -5.52
N GLU A 31 3.64 -0.81 -6.13
CA GLU A 31 3.92 0.61 -5.96
C GLU A 31 2.68 1.29 -5.44
N TYR A 32 2.84 2.00 -4.32
CA TYR A 32 1.79 2.81 -3.73
C TYR A 32 2.17 4.28 -3.82
N GLN A 33 1.22 5.08 -4.23
CA GLN A 33 1.33 6.53 -4.12
C GLN A 33 0.42 6.97 -2.98
N VAL A 34 1.02 7.60 -1.97
CA VAL A 34 0.29 8.17 -0.84
C VAL A 34 0.58 9.66 -0.84
N GLU A 35 -0.43 10.47 -1.12
CA GLU A 35 -0.29 11.90 -1.38
C GLU A 35 0.71 12.11 -2.52
N ARG A 36 1.84 12.73 -2.26
CA ARG A 36 2.87 12.99 -3.27
C ARG A 36 4.06 12.02 -3.19
N GLN A 37 3.98 11.05 -2.27
CA GLN A 37 5.07 10.11 -2.06
C GLN A 37 4.82 8.81 -2.80
N LEU A 38 5.85 8.30 -3.44
CA LEU A 38 5.81 6.99 -4.07
C LEU A 38 6.60 6.00 -3.22
N TYR A 39 5.95 4.87 -2.91
CA TYR A 39 6.57 3.79 -2.14
C TYR A 39 6.63 2.55 -3.01
N HIS A 40 7.84 2.08 -3.27
CA HIS A 40 8.05 0.86 -4.03
C HIS A 40 8.25 -0.29 -3.05
N LEU A 41 7.38 -1.29 -3.11
CA LEU A 41 7.41 -2.44 -2.23
C LEU A 41 7.89 -3.66 -2.99
N GLU A 42 8.96 -4.27 -2.52
CA GLU A 42 9.42 -5.57 -2.98
C GLU A 42 8.96 -6.64 -1.98
N ALA A 43 9.13 -7.90 -2.34
CA ALA A 43 8.76 -8.98 -1.43
C ALA A 43 9.46 -8.81 -0.07
N GLY A 44 8.68 -8.80 0.99
CA GLY A 44 9.16 -8.58 2.36
C GLY A 44 9.02 -7.14 2.85
N ASP A 45 8.68 -6.21 1.97
CA ASP A 45 8.48 -4.81 2.36
C ASP A 45 7.05 -4.58 2.82
N SER A 46 6.86 -3.58 3.66
CA SER A 46 5.53 -3.21 4.14
C SER A 46 5.35 -1.70 4.20
N LEU A 47 4.09 -1.28 4.21
CA LEU A 47 3.71 0.11 4.25
C LEU A 47 2.48 0.25 5.14
N LEU A 48 2.52 1.18 6.07
CA LEU A 48 1.37 1.52 6.91
C LEU A 48 1.09 3.01 6.73
N PHE A 49 -0.14 3.35 6.44
CA PHE A 49 -0.51 4.76 6.27
C PHE A 49 -1.94 5.01 6.73
N ALA A 50 -2.22 6.26 7.05
CA ALA A 50 -3.58 6.69 7.39
C ALA A 50 -4.39 6.75 6.09
N ALA A 51 -5.50 6.03 6.04
CA ALA A 51 -6.24 5.85 4.81
C ALA A 51 -7.00 7.09 4.34
N HIS A 52 -7.09 8.12 5.18
CA HIS A 52 -7.66 9.40 4.76
C HIS A 52 -6.72 10.18 3.82
N LEU A 53 -5.46 9.78 3.74
CA LEU A 53 -4.53 10.33 2.77
C LEU A 53 -4.88 9.79 1.39
N LYS A 54 -4.83 10.63 0.38
CA LYS A 54 -5.13 10.22 -0.98
C LYS A 54 -4.11 9.19 -1.44
N HIS A 55 -4.58 8.05 -1.90
CA HIS A 55 -3.68 6.96 -2.28
C HIS A 55 -4.18 6.19 -3.48
N LYS A 56 -3.25 5.56 -4.16
CA LYS A 56 -3.51 4.62 -5.25
C LYS A 56 -2.33 3.68 -5.36
N TRP A 57 -2.54 2.56 -6.05
CA TRP A 57 -1.51 1.54 -6.20
C TRP A 57 -1.49 0.99 -7.63
N ARG A 58 -0.38 0.38 -7.96
CA ARG A 58 -0.24 -0.38 -9.20
C ARG A 58 0.80 -1.48 -9.03
N ASN A 59 0.72 -2.48 -9.88
CA ASN A 59 1.78 -3.48 -10.02
C ASN A 59 2.69 -3.02 -11.18
N PRO A 60 3.89 -2.49 -10.90
CA PRO A 60 4.78 -2.01 -11.94
C PRO A 60 5.60 -3.12 -12.58
N GLY A 61 5.55 -4.33 -11.99
CA GLY A 61 6.38 -5.45 -12.41
C GLY A 61 5.82 -6.19 -13.60
N LYS A 62 6.58 -7.20 -14.05
CA LYS A 62 6.21 -8.05 -15.15
C LYS A 62 5.57 -9.36 -14.68
N THR A 63 5.47 -9.55 -13.39
CA THR A 63 4.92 -10.75 -12.78
C THR A 63 3.77 -10.40 -11.86
N VAL A 64 3.00 -11.41 -11.49
CA VAL A 64 1.93 -11.26 -10.51
C VAL A 64 2.53 -10.83 -9.18
N ALA A 65 1.87 -9.93 -8.49
CA ALA A 65 2.22 -9.54 -7.13
C ALA A 65 1.16 -10.08 -6.17
N THR A 66 1.60 -10.46 -4.99
CA THR A 66 0.71 -10.93 -3.92
C THR A 66 0.97 -10.11 -2.67
N ALA A 67 -0.08 -9.59 -2.06
CA ALA A 67 0.04 -8.75 -0.89
C ALA A 67 -1.02 -9.11 0.15
N ILE A 68 -0.70 -8.83 1.41
CA ILE A 68 -1.67 -8.83 2.50
C ILE A 68 -2.02 -7.37 2.75
N ILE A 69 -3.31 -7.06 2.70
CA ILE A 69 -3.80 -5.72 2.98
C ILE A 69 -4.75 -5.82 4.18
N ILE A 70 -4.46 -5.04 5.20
CA ILE A 70 -5.27 -4.97 6.41
C ILE A 70 -5.74 -3.54 6.57
N ILE A 71 -7.05 -3.36 6.66
CA ILE A 71 -7.65 -2.07 6.91
C ILE A 71 -8.23 -2.11 8.30
N SER A 72 -7.77 -1.24 9.17
CA SER A 72 -8.20 -1.19 10.56
C SER A 72 -8.99 0.07 10.85
N GLY A 73 -9.78 0.02 11.94
CA GLY A 73 -10.52 1.17 12.40
C GLY A 73 -9.62 2.32 12.80
N PHE A 74 -10.19 3.49 12.86
CA PHE A 74 -9.51 4.73 13.17
C PHE A 74 -9.98 5.21 14.55
N GLU A 75 -9.04 5.46 15.44
CA GLU A 75 -9.37 6.03 16.75
C GLU A 75 -9.18 7.53 16.71
N GLU A 76 -10.08 8.23 17.42
CA GLU A 76 -10.02 9.67 17.50
C GLU A 76 -8.70 10.11 18.13
N GLY A 77 -8.05 11.08 17.51
CA GLY A 77 -6.79 11.61 17.99
C GLY A 77 -5.55 10.93 17.43
N GLU A 78 -5.69 9.86 16.68
CA GLU A 78 -4.55 9.24 16.04
C GLU A 78 -3.97 10.12 14.94
N GLN A 79 -2.65 10.19 14.90
CA GLN A 79 -1.92 11.07 13.99
C GLN A 79 -0.86 10.31 13.21
N LEU A 80 -1.21 9.17 12.70
CA LEU A 80 -0.31 8.40 11.88
C LEU A 80 -0.43 8.85 10.43
N HIS A 81 0.70 9.17 9.80
CA HIS A 81 0.74 9.57 8.39
C HIS A 81 1.08 8.39 7.49
N ALA A 82 2.35 8.02 7.47
CA ALA A 82 2.79 6.87 6.69
C ALA A 82 4.08 6.32 7.31
N MET A 83 4.18 4.99 7.34
CA MET A 83 5.37 4.30 7.82
C MET A 83 5.71 3.21 6.82
N HIS A 84 6.95 3.22 6.37
CA HIS A 84 7.42 2.27 5.37
C HIS A 84 8.58 1.47 5.93
N TRP A 85 8.42 0.16 5.94
CA TRP A 85 9.48 -0.75 6.39
C TRP A 85 9.94 -1.61 5.24
N LYS A 86 11.25 -1.66 5.07
CA LYS A 86 11.88 -2.59 4.14
C LYS A 86 12.39 -3.79 4.89
N LYS A 87 12.39 -4.94 4.25
CA LYS A 87 12.92 -6.16 4.87
C LYS A 87 14.38 -5.91 5.28
N GLY A 88 14.74 -6.41 6.47
CA GLY A 88 16.09 -6.26 6.99
C GLY A 88 16.34 -4.98 7.78
N GLU A 89 15.32 -4.14 7.94
CA GLU A 89 15.39 -2.94 8.76
C GLU A 89 14.81 -3.15 10.15
#